data_5cd048986eb77b4522e83d4f2708af8a
#
_entry.id   5cd048986eb77b4522e83d4f2708af8a
#
_cell.length_a   1.000
_cell.length_b   1.000
_cell.length_c   1.000
_cell.angle_alpha   90.00
_cell.angle_beta   90.00
_cell.angle_gamma   90.00
#
_symmetry.space_group_name_H-M   'P 1'
#
loop_
_entity.id
_entity.type
_entity.pdbx_description
1 polymer ?
#
loop_
_entity_poly.entity_id
_entity_poly.type
_entity_poly.pdbx_seq_one_letter_code
_entity_poly.pdbx_strand_id
1 'polypeptide(L)'
;DIPLGGNISDAQTYTLDQELADDDISSLFDGTITFKGSDYDTAEILYINQAGNAVTVATSLTAAEDDYQTDIVLEVAKASIRYYYIFDEAITVNKTTSSDPLEIKFLGKTLKITDIDDDTEAKFTAYVGAEYFLNSGDSVVVSGKTVKLVRVGSAGAVVVDVDGVQETISASQTKTINGIEIKNDETFYDSNNQAASASNLIVGKDAIETYKDDDAYVGEDKDNP
;
A
#
# COMPACT_ATOMS: atom_id res chain seq x y z
N ASP A 1 26.51 -21.83 -8.72
CA ASP A 1 25.36 -22.75 -8.84
C ASP A 1 24.90 -23.19 -7.45
N ILE A 2 23.63 -23.06 -7.12
CA ILE A 2 23.06 -23.55 -5.87
C ILE A 2 22.58 -24.98 -6.10
N PRO A 3 23.05 -25.98 -5.31
CA PRO A 3 22.55 -27.35 -5.45
C PRO A 3 21.12 -27.47 -4.91
N LEU A 4 20.39 -28.48 -5.39
CA LEU A 4 19.08 -28.85 -4.83
C LEU A 4 19.19 -29.12 -3.32
N GLY A 5 18.28 -28.56 -2.55
CA GLY A 5 18.31 -28.57 -1.09
C GLY A 5 19.32 -27.60 -0.48
N GLY A 6 20.06 -26.84 -1.31
CA GLY A 6 20.99 -25.81 -0.84
C GLY A 6 20.25 -24.55 -0.37
N ASN A 7 20.72 -23.98 0.73
CA ASN A 7 20.19 -22.74 1.28
C ASN A 7 20.83 -21.55 0.55
N ILE A 8 20.04 -20.59 0.12
CA ILE A 8 20.53 -19.36 -0.56
C ILE A 8 21.35 -18.45 0.38
N SER A 9 21.24 -18.65 1.70
CA SER A 9 22.00 -17.87 2.69
C SER A 9 23.41 -18.36 2.94
N ASP A 10 23.82 -19.47 2.36
CA ASP A 10 25.20 -19.94 2.51
C ASP A 10 26.14 -19.06 1.67
N ALA A 11 26.31 -17.84 2.12
CA ALA A 11 27.10 -16.80 1.47
C ALA A 11 28.58 -17.16 1.24
N GLN A 12 29.08 -18.24 1.84
CA GLN A 12 30.43 -18.76 1.57
C GLN A 12 30.46 -19.65 0.34
N THR A 13 29.31 -20.21 -0.02
CA THR A 13 29.19 -21.17 -1.12
C THR A 13 28.42 -20.60 -2.31
N TYR A 14 27.49 -19.68 -2.09
CA TYR A 14 26.60 -19.14 -3.11
C TYR A 14 26.63 -17.62 -3.12
N THR A 15 26.66 -17.04 -4.32
CA THR A 15 26.71 -15.57 -4.55
C THR A 15 25.34 -15.02 -4.89
N LEU A 16 24.32 -15.30 -4.10
CA LEU A 16 23.04 -14.61 -4.21
C LEU A 16 23.00 -13.48 -3.18
N ASP A 17 22.65 -12.29 -3.66
CA ASP A 17 22.39 -11.18 -2.78
C ASP A 17 21.19 -11.48 -1.89
N GLN A 18 21.35 -11.20 -0.61
CA GLN A 18 20.31 -11.38 0.39
C GLN A 18 19.56 -10.08 0.67
N GLU A 19 20.13 -8.98 0.25
CA GLU A 19 19.57 -7.64 0.31
C GLU A 19 19.28 -7.19 -1.11
N LEU A 20 18.01 -6.90 -1.42
CA LEU A 20 17.54 -6.45 -2.72
C LEU A 20 17.03 -5.03 -2.57
N ALA A 21 17.61 -4.12 -3.34
CA ALA A 21 17.27 -2.71 -3.40
C ALA A 21 16.70 -2.33 -4.79
N ASP A 22 16.64 -1.06 -5.10
CA ASP A 22 16.08 -0.52 -6.35
C ASP A 22 16.90 -0.89 -7.59
N ASP A 23 18.21 -1.12 -7.47
CA ASP A 23 19.09 -1.58 -8.53
C ASP A 23 18.90 -3.06 -8.88
N ASP A 24 18.37 -3.87 -7.96
CA ASP A 24 17.96 -5.26 -8.19
C ASP A 24 16.49 -5.36 -8.64
N ILE A 25 15.62 -4.59 -7.99
CA ILE A 25 14.17 -4.58 -8.22
C ILE A 25 13.71 -3.14 -8.47
N SER A 26 13.58 -2.78 -9.72
CA SER A 26 13.26 -1.41 -10.16
C SER A 26 11.91 -0.84 -9.66
N SER A 27 11.07 -1.63 -9.01
CA SER A 27 9.84 -1.19 -8.35
C SER A 27 10.04 -0.79 -6.90
N LEU A 28 11.18 -1.13 -6.29
CA LEU A 28 11.55 -0.62 -4.98
C LEU A 28 11.95 0.85 -5.11
N PHE A 29 11.63 1.62 -4.09
CA PHE A 29 11.88 3.05 -4.09
C PHE A 29 13.23 3.36 -3.42
N ASP A 30 14.04 4.18 -4.07
CA ASP A 30 15.16 4.90 -3.48
C ASP A 30 15.03 6.37 -3.90
N GLY A 31 14.95 7.28 -2.93
CA GLY A 31 14.78 8.70 -3.19
C GLY A 31 14.27 9.48 -1.99
N THR A 32 13.85 10.70 -2.27
CA THR A 32 13.44 11.67 -1.24
C THR A 32 11.92 11.74 -1.14
N ILE A 33 11.41 11.77 0.09
CA ILE A 33 10.02 12.13 0.39
C ILE A 33 9.99 13.46 1.16
N THR A 34 8.89 14.20 1.00
CA THR A 34 8.67 15.44 1.77
C THR A 34 7.59 15.20 2.83
N PHE A 35 7.89 15.49 4.09
CA PHE A 35 6.92 15.43 5.19
C PHE A 35 7.05 16.66 6.08
N LYS A 36 5.95 17.36 6.34
CA LYS A 36 5.91 18.60 7.16
C LYS A 36 6.90 19.69 6.70
N GLY A 37 7.14 19.76 5.38
CA GLY A 37 8.04 20.74 4.78
C GLY A 37 9.53 20.44 4.94
N SER A 38 9.88 19.24 5.40
CA SER A 38 11.24 18.71 5.42
C SER A 38 11.36 17.54 4.44
N ASP A 39 12.51 17.43 3.80
CA ASP A 39 12.83 16.33 2.91
C ASP A 39 13.61 15.26 3.67
N TYR A 40 13.33 14.00 3.39
CA TYR A 40 13.95 12.82 3.98
C TYR A 40 14.36 11.87 2.88
N ASP A 41 15.61 11.46 2.85
CA ASP A 41 16.07 10.41 1.96
C ASP A 41 15.60 9.06 2.51
N THR A 42 15.04 8.24 1.65
CA THR A 42 14.41 6.97 2.02
C THR A 42 14.67 5.91 0.99
N ALA A 43 14.69 4.65 1.43
CA ALA A 43 14.84 3.50 0.57
C ALA A 43 13.94 2.34 1.00
N GLU A 44 13.47 1.55 0.02
CA GLU A 44 12.82 0.26 0.23
C GLU A 44 13.84 -0.85 0.05
N ILE A 45 13.90 -1.77 1.00
CA ILE A 45 14.81 -2.92 0.97
C ILE A 45 14.06 -4.21 1.29
N LEU A 46 14.30 -5.24 0.49
CA LEU A 46 13.87 -6.61 0.77
C LEU A 46 15.06 -7.45 1.21
N TYR A 47 14.99 -8.01 2.40
CA TYR A 47 15.94 -9.01 2.86
C TYR A 47 15.38 -10.41 2.67
N ILE A 48 16.16 -11.28 2.03
CA ILE A 48 15.84 -12.69 1.85
C ILE A 48 16.67 -13.48 2.86
N ASN A 49 16.05 -14.52 3.47
CA ASN A 49 16.71 -15.43 4.39
C ASN A 49 17.18 -14.82 5.71
N GLN A 50 16.40 -13.88 6.22
CA GLN A 50 16.64 -13.23 7.52
C GLN A 50 16.36 -14.18 8.71
N ALA A 51 17.06 -13.93 9.83
CA ALA A 51 16.82 -14.56 11.13
C ALA A 51 16.97 -16.09 11.19
N GLY A 52 17.80 -16.69 10.31
CA GLY A 52 18.05 -18.13 10.32
C GLY A 52 16.92 -18.98 9.71
N ASN A 53 15.92 -18.35 9.10
CA ASN A 53 14.88 -19.04 8.35
C ASN A 53 15.36 -19.29 6.92
N ALA A 54 15.28 -20.55 6.48
CA ALA A 54 15.85 -20.97 5.22
C ALA A 54 14.99 -20.55 4.01
N VAL A 55 15.66 -20.07 2.97
CA VAL A 55 15.15 -20.10 1.59
C VAL A 55 16.01 -21.10 0.83
N THR A 56 15.42 -22.15 0.31
CA THR A 56 16.15 -23.27 -0.30
C THR A 56 15.68 -23.51 -1.73
N VAL A 57 16.56 -24.03 -2.56
CA VAL A 57 16.20 -24.52 -3.89
C VAL A 57 15.71 -25.95 -3.74
N ALA A 58 14.46 -26.21 -4.13
CA ALA A 58 13.80 -27.49 -3.95
C ALA A 58 13.15 -28.00 -5.25
N THR A 59 12.82 -29.29 -5.26
CA THR A 59 11.96 -29.94 -6.26
C THR A 59 10.89 -30.73 -5.54
N SER A 60 9.99 -31.37 -6.28
CA SER A 60 8.96 -32.27 -5.72
C SER A 60 9.55 -33.40 -4.83
N LEU A 61 10.82 -33.73 -4.99
CA LEU A 61 11.50 -34.74 -4.16
C LEU A 61 11.99 -34.19 -2.83
N THR A 62 12.09 -32.86 -2.69
CA THR A 62 12.65 -32.18 -1.52
C THR A 62 11.69 -31.15 -0.90
N ALA A 63 10.68 -30.70 -1.66
CA ALA A 63 9.67 -29.79 -1.18
C ALA A 63 8.58 -30.51 -0.37
N ALA A 64 7.96 -29.81 0.58
CA ALA A 64 6.83 -30.33 1.34
C ALA A 64 5.53 -30.45 0.49
N GLU A 65 5.46 -29.72 -0.61
CA GLU A 65 4.32 -29.69 -1.52
C GLU A 65 4.55 -30.57 -2.73
N ASP A 66 3.60 -31.42 -3.08
CA ASP A 66 3.66 -32.37 -4.21
C ASP A 66 3.10 -31.80 -5.54
N ASP A 67 2.58 -30.61 -5.53
CA ASP A 67 2.04 -29.91 -6.70
C ASP A 67 3.11 -29.53 -7.74
N TYR A 68 4.38 -29.47 -7.36
CA TYR A 68 5.52 -29.04 -8.19
C TYR A 68 6.36 -30.18 -8.74
N GLN A 69 5.72 -31.26 -9.19
CA GLN A 69 6.37 -32.55 -9.51
C GLN A 69 7.44 -32.50 -10.62
N THR A 70 7.49 -31.46 -11.42
CA THR A 70 8.46 -31.33 -12.52
C THR A 70 9.30 -30.05 -12.46
N ASP A 71 9.03 -29.16 -11.49
CA ASP A 71 9.64 -27.85 -11.44
C ASP A 71 10.74 -27.76 -10.37
N ILE A 72 11.67 -26.85 -10.59
CA ILE A 72 12.60 -26.38 -9.57
C ILE A 72 11.94 -25.16 -8.93
N VAL A 73 11.77 -25.17 -7.63
CA VAL A 73 11.08 -24.14 -6.87
C VAL A 73 11.99 -23.53 -5.82
N LEU A 74 11.69 -22.31 -5.44
CA LEU A 74 12.27 -21.65 -4.29
C LEU A 74 11.33 -21.89 -3.10
N GLU A 75 11.75 -22.70 -2.15
CA GLU A 75 11.00 -22.96 -0.94
C GLU A 75 11.33 -21.89 0.09
N VAL A 76 10.33 -21.10 0.47
CA VAL A 76 10.47 -19.93 1.35
C VAL A 76 9.86 -20.25 2.71
N ALA A 77 10.70 -20.40 3.72
CA ALA A 77 10.22 -20.62 5.09
C ALA A 77 9.53 -19.36 5.65
N LYS A 78 8.60 -19.56 6.58
CA LYS A 78 7.93 -18.45 7.26
C LYS A 78 8.94 -17.46 7.86
N ALA A 79 8.72 -16.16 7.68
CA ALA A 79 9.56 -15.07 8.16
C ALA A 79 10.99 -15.02 7.55
N SER A 80 11.24 -15.70 6.42
CA SER A 80 12.52 -15.64 5.72
C SER A 80 12.67 -14.41 4.81
N ILE A 81 11.57 -13.78 4.44
CA ILE A 81 11.57 -12.51 3.69
C ILE A 81 11.12 -11.40 4.64
N ARG A 82 11.85 -10.29 4.63
CA ARG A 82 11.52 -9.08 5.39
C ARG A 82 11.60 -7.87 4.47
N TYR A 83 10.64 -7.00 4.61
CA TYR A 83 10.60 -5.70 3.96
C TYR A 83 10.97 -4.62 4.98
N TYR A 84 11.79 -3.66 4.55
CA TYR A 84 12.16 -2.49 5.32
C TYR A 84 11.92 -1.23 4.49
N TYR A 85 11.31 -0.23 5.12
CA TYR A 85 11.30 1.13 4.63
C TYR A 85 12.22 1.94 5.54
N ILE A 86 13.31 2.43 4.99
CA ILE A 86 14.40 3.07 5.75
C ILE A 86 14.33 4.58 5.53
N PHE A 87 14.52 5.33 6.61
CA PHE A 87 14.74 6.77 6.60
C PHE A 87 16.18 7.02 7.04
N ASP A 88 16.94 7.79 6.27
CA ASP A 88 18.32 8.14 6.62
C ASP A 88 18.41 9.06 7.82
N GLU A 89 17.36 9.83 8.09
CA GLU A 89 17.24 10.71 9.24
C GLU A 89 16.02 10.37 10.10
N ALA A 90 16.09 10.76 11.38
CA ALA A 90 14.97 10.54 12.30
C ALA A 90 13.74 11.39 11.90
N ILE A 91 12.63 10.73 11.64
CA ILE A 91 11.35 11.37 11.34
C ILE A 91 10.43 11.34 12.56
N THR A 92 9.71 12.45 12.80
CA THR A 92 8.76 12.55 13.91
C THR A 92 7.37 12.12 13.44
N VAL A 93 7.11 10.82 13.53
CA VAL A 93 5.89 10.19 12.96
C VAL A 93 4.60 10.48 13.73
N ASN A 94 4.65 10.79 15.03
CA ASN A 94 3.48 11.12 15.85
C ASN A 94 2.78 12.45 15.46
N LYS A 95 3.31 13.16 14.47
CA LYS A 95 2.68 14.35 13.88
C LYS A 95 1.85 14.06 12.64
N THR A 96 1.74 12.79 12.27
CA THR A 96 0.93 12.36 11.12
C THR A 96 -0.55 12.59 11.43
N THR A 97 -1.29 13.13 10.49
CA THR A 97 -2.74 13.36 10.59
C THR A 97 -3.41 13.11 9.25
N SER A 98 -4.74 12.96 9.25
CA SER A 98 -5.51 12.79 8.00
C SER A 98 -5.45 14.00 7.06
N SER A 99 -5.16 15.20 7.58
CA SER A 99 -4.97 16.41 6.76
C SER A 99 -3.51 16.64 6.33
N ASP A 100 -2.59 15.87 6.89
CA ASP A 100 -1.15 15.98 6.65
C ASP A 100 -0.52 14.59 6.83
N PRO A 101 -0.82 13.67 5.92
CA PRO A 101 -0.38 12.29 6.01
C PRO A 101 1.11 12.16 5.73
N LEU A 102 1.72 11.12 6.27
CA LEU A 102 3.03 10.67 5.83
C LEU A 102 2.86 9.81 4.58
N GLU A 103 3.31 10.31 3.44
CA GLU A 103 3.24 9.58 2.17
C GLU A 103 4.56 8.85 1.91
N ILE A 104 4.48 7.52 1.86
CA ILE A 104 5.62 6.67 1.52
C ILE A 104 5.33 5.87 0.24
N LYS A 105 6.40 5.46 -0.44
CA LYS A 105 6.29 4.42 -1.46
C LYS A 105 6.33 3.07 -0.77
N PHE A 106 5.47 2.16 -1.19
CA PHE A 106 5.37 0.83 -0.64
C PHE A 106 5.14 -0.17 -1.76
N LEU A 107 6.19 -0.91 -2.11
CA LEU A 107 6.16 -1.90 -3.20
C LEU A 107 5.55 -1.34 -4.50
N GLY A 108 6.00 -0.15 -4.91
CA GLY A 108 5.55 0.54 -6.13
C GLY A 108 4.19 1.24 -6.03
N LYS A 109 3.55 1.25 -4.86
CA LYS A 109 2.31 2.00 -4.58
C LYS A 109 2.59 3.16 -3.64
N THR A 110 1.72 4.14 -3.58
CA THR A 110 1.76 5.19 -2.56
C THR A 110 0.88 4.76 -1.38
N LEU A 111 1.44 4.73 -0.20
CA LEU A 111 0.75 4.50 1.06
C LEU A 111 0.70 5.83 1.82
N LYS A 112 -0.51 6.33 2.10
CA LYS A 112 -0.71 7.56 2.87
C LYS A 112 -1.08 7.19 4.30
N ILE A 113 -0.12 7.30 5.21
CA ILE A 113 -0.29 7.01 6.63
C ILE A 113 -0.86 8.25 7.31
N THR A 114 -1.99 8.12 7.97
CA THR A 114 -2.76 9.23 8.54
C THR A 114 -2.73 9.29 10.06
N ASP A 115 -2.30 8.21 10.69
CA ASP A 115 -2.16 8.10 12.13
C ASP A 115 -1.15 7.02 12.49
N ILE A 116 -0.30 7.27 13.47
CA ILE A 116 0.64 6.31 14.04
C ILE A 116 0.51 6.39 15.55
N ASP A 117 0.15 5.26 16.17
CA ASP A 117 -0.02 5.12 17.61
C ASP A 117 1.01 4.08 18.11
N ASP A 118 1.90 4.52 18.99
CA ASP A 118 2.98 3.73 19.60
C ASP A 118 2.80 3.55 21.13
N ASP A 119 1.72 4.10 21.71
CA ASP A 119 1.58 4.18 23.18
C ASP A 119 1.20 2.84 23.82
N THR A 120 0.35 2.03 23.18
CA THR A 120 -0.19 0.79 23.77
C THR A 120 -0.05 -0.44 22.88
N GLU A 121 -0.18 -0.27 21.60
CA GLU A 121 -0.08 -1.32 20.59
C GLU A 121 0.40 -0.64 19.31
N ALA A 122 1.61 -0.99 18.86
CA ALA A 122 2.16 -0.40 17.63
C ALA A 122 1.21 -0.63 16.46
N LYS A 123 0.60 0.46 15.98
CA LYS A 123 -0.33 0.43 14.86
C LYS A 123 -0.25 1.71 14.04
N PHE A 124 -0.62 1.61 12.80
CA PHE A 124 -0.80 2.78 11.94
C PHE A 124 -2.08 2.66 11.12
N THR A 125 -2.67 3.80 10.79
CA THR A 125 -3.83 3.89 9.90
C THR A 125 -3.40 4.51 8.59
N ALA A 126 -3.79 3.91 7.48
CA ALA A 126 -3.41 4.37 6.15
C ALA A 126 -4.59 4.35 5.17
N TYR A 127 -4.49 5.17 4.12
CA TYR A 127 -5.34 5.06 2.95
C TYR A 127 -4.78 3.97 2.03
N VAL A 128 -5.61 2.98 1.71
CA VAL A 128 -5.27 1.81 0.88
C VAL A 128 -6.03 1.80 -0.45
N GLY A 129 -7.06 2.63 -0.60
CA GLY A 129 -7.78 2.83 -1.86
C GLY A 129 -6.91 3.53 -2.90
N ALA A 130 -7.27 3.35 -4.18
CA ALA A 130 -6.63 4.08 -5.28
C ALA A 130 -7.14 5.54 -5.34
N GLU A 131 -6.25 6.44 -5.71
CA GLU A 131 -6.60 7.86 -5.91
C GLU A 131 -7.13 8.12 -7.31
N TYR A 132 -8.20 8.89 -7.38
CA TYR A 132 -8.82 9.32 -8.63
C TYR A 132 -9.15 10.81 -8.58
N PHE A 133 -8.52 11.58 -9.47
CA PHE A 133 -8.91 12.95 -9.73
C PHE A 133 -10.04 12.96 -10.76
N LEU A 134 -11.25 13.33 -10.33
CA LEU A 134 -12.44 13.32 -11.18
C LEU A 134 -13.04 14.72 -11.26
N ASN A 135 -13.44 15.13 -12.48
CA ASN A 135 -14.30 16.30 -12.65
C ASN A 135 -15.77 15.92 -12.43
N SER A 136 -16.60 16.91 -12.14
CA SER A 136 -18.04 16.68 -12.03
C SER A 136 -18.61 16.06 -13.31
N GLY A 137 -19.20 14.89 -13.18
CA GLY A 137 -19.72 14.07 -14.29
C GLY A 137 -18.82 12.92 -14.70
N ASP A 138 -17.53 12.90 -14.33
CA ASP A 138 -16.60 11.81 -14.62
C ASP A 138 -16.91 10.56 -13.79
N SER A 139 -16.45 9.41 -14.27
CA SER A 139 -16.61 8.14 -13.58
C SER A 139 -15.41 7.24 -13.77
N VAL A 140 -15.23 6.33 -12.81
CA VAL A 140 -14.19 5.28 -12.82
C VAL A 140 -14.83 3.95 -12.41
N VAL A 141 -14.24 2.83 -12.85
CA VAL A 141 -14.68 1.49 -12.42
C VAL A 141 -13.71 0.96 -11.37
N VAL A 142 -14.24 0.66 -10.18
CA VAL A 142 -13.48 0.13 -9.05
C VAL A 142 -14.18 -1.11 -8.52
N SER A 143 -13.46 -2.23 -8.40
CA SER A 143 -14.02 -3.51 -7.94
C SER A 143 -15.30 -3.93 -8.66
N GLY A 144 -15.35 -3.66 -9.99
CA GLY A 144 -16.50 -4.00 -10.86
C GLY A 144 -17.71 -3.07 -10.72
N LYS A 145 -17.62 -1.98 -9.97
CA LYS A 145 -18.68 -0.98 -9.82
C LYS A 145 -18.28 0.35 -10.42
N THR A 146 -19.24 1.07 -10.98
CA THR A 146 -19.05 2.41 -11.53
C THR A 146 -19.22 3.45 -10.43
N VAL A 147 -18.14 4.16 -10.13
CA VAL A 147 -18.10 5.29 -9.20
C VAL A 147 -18.09 6.59 -10.02
N LYS A 148 -19.08 7.44 -9.83
CA LYS A 148 -19.23 8.70 -10.56
C LYS A 148 -19.25 9.88 -9.61
N LEU A 149 -18.41 10.87 -9.86
CA LEU A 149 -18.51 12.17 -9.20
C LEU A 149 -19.65 12.96 -9.85
N VAL A 150 -20.77 13.07 -9.16
CA VAL A 150 -21.96 13.75 -9.70
C VAL A 150 -21.79 15.27 -9.67
N ARG A 151 -21.33 15.81 -8.53
CA ARG A 151 -21.04 17.24 -8.35
C ARG A 151 -20.21 17.51 -7.11
N VAL A 152 -19.57 18.67 -7.09
CA VAL A 152 -18.86 19.25 -5.95
C VAL A 152 -19.63 20.43 -5.40
N GLY A 153 -19.78 20.53 -4.09
CA GLY A 153 -20.41 21.65 -3.39
C GLY A 153 -19.39 22.71 -2.96
N SER A 154 -19.85 23.96 -2.77
CA SER A 154 -19.00 25.10 -2.39
C SER A 154 -18.32 24.96 -1.01
N ALA A 155 -18.83 24.07 -0.15
CA ALA A 155 -18.24 23.77 1.16
C ALA A 155 -17.34 22.52 1.14
N GLY A 156 -16.93 22.06 -0.04
CA GLY A 156 -16.04 20.90 -0.21
C GLY A 156 -16.75 19.55 -0.09
N ALA A 157 -18.07 19.50 0.08
CA ALA A 157 -18.80 18.23 0.02
C ALA A 157 -18.96 17.77 -1.43
N VAL A 158 -18.92 16.45 -1.66
CA VAL A 158 -19.16 15.84 -2.97
C VAL A 158 -20.40 14.98 -2.95
N VAL A 159 -21.09 14.91 -4.09
CA VAL A 159 -22.14 13.90 -4.33
C VAL A 159 -21.54 12.83 -5.24
N VAL A 160 -21.56 11.60 -4.79
CA VAL A 160 -21.02 10.44 -5.51
C VAL A 160 -22.15 9.44 -5.76
N ASP A 161 -22.15 8.85 -6.94
CA ASP A 161 -23.05 7.77 -7.35
C ASP A 161 -22.22 6.48 -7.53
N VAL A 162 -22.69 5.40 -6.91
CA VAL A 162 -22.09 4.07 -7.11
C VAL A 162 -23.19 3.13 -7.60
N ASP A 163 -23.15 2.83 -8.90
CA ASP A 163 -24.16 1.98 -9.58
C ASP A 163 -25.61 2.39 -9.27
N GLY A 164 -25.89 3.72 -9.31
CA GLY A 164 -27.21 4.29 -9.08
C GLY A 164 -27.56 4.62 -7.62
N VAL A 165 -26.68 4.30 -6.66
CA VAL A 165 -26.84 4.72 -5.26
C VAL A 165 -26.08 6.02 -5.03
N GLN A 166 -26.81 7.11 -4.78
CA GLN A 166 -26.21 8.44 -4.58
C GLN A 166 -26.15 8.81 -3.12
N GLU A 167 -24.98 9.31 -2.71
CA GLU A 167 -24.76 9.80 -1.36
C GLU A 167 -23.86 11.06 -1.37
N THR A 168 -23.97 11.83 -0.29
CA THR A 168 -23.11 12.99 -0.06
C THR A 168 -21.99 12.62 0.91
N ILE A 169 -20.75 12.97 0.56
CA ILE A 169 -19.57 12.83 1.42
C ILE A 169 -19.08 14.25 1.73
N SER A 170 -19.03 14.60 3.01
CA SER A 170 -18.49 15.89 3.45
C SER A 170 -16.97 15.98 3.16
N ALA A 171 -16.43 17.20 3.18
CA ALA A 171 -15.00 17.42 3.01
C ALA A 171 -14.20 16.57 4.03
N SER A 172 -13.15 15.93 3.57
CA SER A 172 -12.26 15.07 4.35
C SER A 172 -12.94 13.88 5.08
N GLN A 173 -14.16 13.52 4.70
CA GLN A 173 -14.87 12.36 5.28
C GLN A 173 -14.84 11.16 4.36
N THR A 174 -15.00 9.99 4.97
CA THR A 174 -15.12 8.69 4.30
C THR A 174 -16.54 8.17 4.42
N LYS A 175 -17.02 7.48 3.38
CA LYS A 175 -18.33 6.85 3.38
C LYS A 175 -18.35 5.61 2.50
N THR A 176 -19.00 4.55 2.98
CA THR A 176 -19.26 3.36 2.18
C THR A 176 -20.58 3.53 1.41
N ILE A 177 -20.52 3.45 0.09
CA ILE A 177 -21.65 3.57 -0.82
C ILE A 177 -21.71 2.31 -1.66
N ASN A 178 -22.81 1.57 -1.55
CA ASN A 178 -23.02 0.32 -2.30
C ASN A 178 -21.81 -0.65 -2.22
N GLY A 179 -21.18 -0.77 -1.04
CA GLY A 179 -20.04 -1.67 -0.81
C GLY A 179 -18.69 -1.21 -1.38
N ILE A 180 -18.58 0.07 -1.76
CA ILE A 180 -17.33 0.75 -2.09
C ILE A 180 -17.09 1.82 -1.05
N GLU A 181 -15.94 1.83 -0.43
CA GLU A 181 -15.53 2.87 0.49
C GLU A 181 -14.86 4.01 -0.28
N ILE A 182 -15.28 5.25 0.00
CA ILE A 182 -14.84 6.44 -0.72
C ILE A 182 -14.49 7.52 0.30
N LYS A 183 -13.25 7.97 0.25
CA LYS A 183 -12.77 9.15 0.96
C LYS A 183 -12.82 10.34 0.01
N ASN A 184 -13.46 11.40 0.45
CA ASN A 184 -13.37 12.72 -0.18
C ASN A 184 -12.11 13.41 0.35
N ASP A 185 -11.01 13.31 -0.37
CA ASP A 185 -9.69 13.76 0.09
C ASP A 185 -9.54 15.27 -0.11
N GLU A 186 -9.64 15.74 -1.34
CA GLU A 186 -9.51 17.15 -1.69
C GLU A 186 -10.56 17.56 -2.72
N THR A 187 -11.03 18.81 -2.66
CA THR A 187 -12.06 19.34 -3.59
C THR A 187 -11.65 20.67 -4.17
N PHE A 188 -11.94 20.83 -5.46
CA PHE A 188 -11.69 22.02 -6.26
C PHE A 188 -13.02 22.55 -6.79
N TYR A 189 -13.63 23.50 -6.09
CA TYR A 189 -14.93 24.06 -6.48
C TYR A 189 -14.76 25.30 -7.36
N ASP A 190 -15.37 25.28 -8.55
CA ASP A 190 -15.48 26.44 -9.44
C ASP A 190 -16.91 26.99 -9.41
N SER A 191 -17.06 28.19 -8.84
CA SER A 191 -18.37 28.88 -8.76
C SER A 191 -18.91 29.36 -10.11
N ASN A 192 -18.03 29.58 -11.09
CA ASN A 192 -18.39 30.08 -12.41
C ASN A 192 -18.72 28.93 -13.40
N ASN A 193 -18.09 27.76 -13.17
CA ASN A 193 -18.29 26.59 -14.01
C ASN A 193 -18.34 25.31 -13.14
N GLN A 194 -19.51 24.98 -12.63
CA GLN A 194 -19.66 23.82 -11.77
C GLN A 194 -19.24 22.48 -12.42
N ALA A 195 -19.31 22.41 -13.75
CA ALA A 195 -18.83 21.22 -14.48
C ALA A 195 -17.30 21.07 -14.46
N ALA A 196 -16.56 22.17 -14.25
CA ALA A 196 -15.13 22.16 -14.05
C ALA A 196 -14.70 21.90 -12.60
N SER A 197 -15.67 21.85 -11.66
CA SER A 197 -15.37 21.46 -10.29
C SER A 197 -14.92 20.00 -10.23
N ALA A 198 -13.88 19.73 -9.46
CA ALA A 198 -13.24 18.42 -9.37
C ALA A 198 -13.03 17.99 -7.92
N SER A 199 -12.77 16.72 -7.73
CA SER A 199 -12.36 16.17 -6.44
C SER A 199 -11.32 15.08 -6.63
N ASN A 200 -10.35 15.03 -5.71
CA ASN A 200 -9.50 13.86 -5.51
C ASN A 200 -10.22 12.92 -4.55
N LEU A 201 -10.54 11.72 -5.01
CA LEU A 201 -11.22 10.69 -4.25
C LEU A 201 -10.28 9.50 -4.05
N ILE A 202 -10.22 8.98 -2.82
CA ILE A 202 -9.58 7.69 -2.56
C ILE A 202 -10.68 6.64 -2.52
N VAL A 203 -10.61 5.64 -3.40
CA VAL A 203 -11.70 4.70 -3.64
C VAL A 203 -11.19 3.28 -3.60
N GLY A 204 -11.87 2.40 -2.87
CA GLY A 204 -11.56 0.99 -2.78
C GLY A 204 -12.70 0.16 -2.22
N LYS A 205 -12.51 -1.15 -2.10
CA LYS A 205 -13.38 -2.00 -1.26
C LYS A 205 -13.30 -1.47 0.17
N ASP A 206 -12.05 -1.21 0.60
CA ASP A 206 -11.70 -0.47 1.79
C ASP A 206 -10.82 0.71 1.35
N ALA A 207 -11.11 1.91 1.79
CA ALA A 207 -10.32 3.12 1.47
C ALA A 207 -9.35 3.47 2.59
N ILE A 208 -9.70 3.11 3.83
CA ILE A 208 -8.91 3.33 5.03
C ILE A 208 -8.78 2.00 5.78
N GLU A 209 -7.58 1.69 6.24
CA GLU A 209 -7.34 0.51 7.06
C GLU A 209 -6.34 0.81 8.18
N THR A 210 -6.50 0.12 9.32
CA THR A 210 -5.58 0.20 10.45
C THR A 210 -4.85 -1.13 10.57
N TYR A 211 -3.52 -1.05 10.51
CA TYR A 211 -2.61 -2.18 10.62
C TYR A 211 -1.93 -2.18 11.98
N LYS A 212 -1.80 -3.35 12.56
CA LYS A 212 -1.07 -3.59 13.79
C LYS A 212 -0.21 -4.85 13.68
N ASP A 213 0.65 -5.05 14.67
CA ASP A 213 1.48 -6.24 14.73
C ASP A 213 0.62 -7.53 14.66
N ASP A 214 1.11 -8.53 13.94
CA ASP A 214 0.40 -9.77 13.61
C ASP A 214 -0.83 -9.65 12.68
N ASP A 215 -1.12 -8.48 12.11
CA ASP A 215 -2.13 -8.35 11.06
C ASP A 215 -1.61 -8.90 9.71
N ALA A 216 -2.54 -9.13 8.79
CA ALA A 216 -2.22 -9.52 7.44
C ALA A 216 -1.38 -8.43 6.73
N TYR A 217 -0.65 -8.82 5.69
CA TYR A 217 0.14 -7.92 4.88
C TYR A 217 -0.71 -6.77 4.30
N VAL A 218 -0.12 -5.57 4.18
CA VAL A 218 -0.81 -4.38 3.68
C VAL A 218 -1.41 -4.62 2.30
N GLY A 219 -2.73 -4.45 2.19
CA GLY A 219 -3.48 -4.68 0.95
C GLY A 219 -3.93 -6.12 0.74
N GLU A 220 -3.65 -7.02 1.67
CA GLU A 220 -4.09 -8.42 1.64
C GLU A 220 -5.27 -8.67 2.59
N ASP A 221 -6.08 -9.66 2.24
CA ASP A 221 -7.19 -10.10 3.09
C ASP A 221 -6.65 -11.05 4.17
N LYS A 222 -7.09 -10.84 5.40
CA LYS A 222 -6.72 -11.66 6.57
C LYS A 222 -7.04 -13.15 6.40
N ASP A 223 -8.05 -13.46 5.59
CA ASP A 223 -8.50 -14.83 5.31
C ASP A 223 -7.81 -15.48 4.10
N ASN A 224 -6.98 -14.71 3.37
CA ASN A 224 -6.18 -15.16 2.21
C ASN A 224 -4.77 -14.56 2.30
N PRO A 225 -3.94 -14.98 3.25
CA PRO A 225 -2.56 -14.50 3.37
C PRO A 225 -1.65 -14.99 2.24
#